data_12fccb4f56739a094d54bf3b24f26f30
#
_entry.id   12fccb4f56739a094d54bf3b24f26f30
#
_cell.length_a   1.000
_cell.length_b   1.000
_cell.length_c   1.000
_cell.angle_alpha   90.00
_cell.angle_beta   90.00
_cell.angle_gamma   90.00
#
_symmetry.space_group_name_H-M   'P 1'
#
loop_
_entity.id
_entity.type
_entity.pdbx_description
1 polymer ?
#
loop_
_entity_poly.entity_id
_entity_poly.type
_entity_poly.pdbx_seq_one_letter_code
_entity_poly.pdbx_strand_id
1 'polypeptide(L)'
;MKAQHIKLILCALLSLSLCVGNLAGCAQKDNSETDKSTETTPSETTSTETEEVDPFANFDYNGQSFRIYTSTNDASDSLTSSNFLIEGPEELTGEAASDAAYERNTYVEELLNVKLAFTQCDLKYDAVQNDVRTYIMAGSDDYELIINDLYGLTALTLEGMFYSADDGEYFDFTQPYWFGNFMKDIAFREGDTFMMASDFIIDTLRTAHCLVYNKDLYTNLYGDGDELYDIVLSGDWTLDKMTEIVNGAYIDTNGNGQKDLGDTIGFGACQDWGPFIPFSVSTGVEYFGRDEEGYP
;
A
#
# COMPACT_ATOMS: atom_id res chain seq x y z
N MET A 1 -26.66 -14.00 9.57
CA MET A 1 -26.74 -12.56 9.87
C MET A 1 -25.39 -11.98 10.27
N LYS A 2 -24.64 -12.49 11.25
CA LYS A 2 -23.33 -11.96 11.68
C LYS A 2 -22.29 -11.85 10.54
N ALA A 3 -22.13 -12.88 9.71
CA ALA A 3 -21.14 -12.88 8.63
C ALA A 3 -21.39 -11.80 7.54
N GLN A 4 -22.63 -11.45 7.29
CA GLN A 4 -23.02 -10.46 6.30
C GLN A 4 -22.70 -9.03 6.77
N HIS A 5 -22.85 -8.78 8.07
CA HIS A 5 -22.53 -7.49 8.67
C HIS A 5 -21.00 -7.22 8.69
N ILE A 6 -20.20 -8.25 8.98
CA ILE A 6 -18.74 -8.18 8.96
C ILE A 6 -18.21 -7.76 7.57
N LYS A 7 -18.78 -8.36 6.52
CA LYS A 7 -18.41 -8.07 5.13
C LYS A 7 -18.64 -6.60 4.76
N LEU A 8 -19.74 -6.01 5.21
CA LEU A 8 -20.08 -4.61 4.95
C LEU A 8 -19.12 -3.63 5.61
N ILE A 9 -18.82 -3.82 6.89
CA ILE A 9 -17.89 -2.94 7.62
C ILE A 9 -16.49 -2.98 7.00
N LEU A 10 -16.04 -4.18 6.61
CA LEU A 10 -14.75 -4.34 5.96
C LEU A 10 -14.68 -3.59 4.61
N CYS A 11 -15.74 -3.64 3.80
CA CYS A 11 -15.81 -2.88 2.56
C CYS A 11 -15.79 -1.38 2.79
N ALA A 12 -16.51 -0.88 3.78
CA ALA A 12 -16.53 0.53 4.10
C ALA A 12 -15.15 1.04 4.55
N LEU A 13 -14.44 0.27 5.37
CA LEU A 13 -13.05 0.59 5.77
C LEU A 13 -12.10 0.70 4.58
N LEU A 14 -12.28 -0.16 3.58
CA LEU A 14 -11.39 -0.25 2.43
C LEU A 14 -11.77 0.68 1.27
N SER A 15 -13.02 1.10 1.14
CA SER A 15 -13.45 2.02 0.07
C SER A 15 -13.19 3.50 0.36
N LEU A 16 -12.79 3.84 1.58
CA LEU A 16 -12.76 5.22 2.06
C LEU A 16 -11.48 6.00 1.78
N SER A 17 -10.40 5.34 1.40
CA SER A 17 -9.13 6.02 1.09
C SER A 17 -9.21 6.96 -0.12
N LEU A 18 -10.27 6.88 -0.93
CA LEU A 18 -10.45 7.67 -2.15
C LEU A 18 -10.97 9.10 -1.98
N CYS A 19 -11.57 9.46 -0.84
CA CYS A 19 -12.18 10.77 -0.68
C CYS A 19 -11.24 11.90 -0.24
N VAL A 20 -10.03 11.59 0.23
CA VAL A 20 -9.11 12.59 0.80
C VAL A 20 -8.08 13.14 -0.19
N GLY A 21 -7.87 12.48 -1.34
CA GLY A 21 -6.81 12.81 -2.30
C GLY A 21 -7.00 14.07 -3.16
N ASN A 22 -8.14 14.74 -3.14
CA ASN A 22 -8.45 15.80 -4.11
C ASN A 22 -8.36 17.27 -3.60
N LEU A 23 -7.78 17.54 -2.43
CA LEU A 23 -7.75 18.89 -1.86
C LEU A 23 -6.37 19.56 -1.75
N ALA A 24 -5.35 19.14 -2.48
CA ALA A 24 -4.07 19.85 -2.51
C ALA A 24 -3.67 20.29 -3.92
N GLY A 25 -4.40 21.23 -4.50
CA GLY A 25 -3.99 22.00 -5.67
C GLY A 25 -3.37 23.31 -5.24
N CYS A 26 -2.05 23.42 -5.21
CA CYS A 26 -1.34 24.67 -4.96
C CYS A 26 -1.62 25.70 -6.04
N ALA A 27 -2.10 26.86 -5.62
CA ALA A 27 -2.19 28.06 -6.45
C ALA A 27 -0.79 28.69 -6.55
N GLN A 28 -0.16 28.63 -7.68
CA GLN A 28 0.96 29.51 -8.03
C GLN A 28 0.47 30.61 -8.97
N LYS A 29 0.68 31.83 -8.51
CA LYS A 29 0.29 33.06 -9.17
C LYS A 29 1.52 33.57 -9.92
N ASP A 30 1.44 33.66 -11.23
CA ASP A 30 2.36 34.52 -11.99
C ASP A 30 1.62 35.35 -13.02
N ASN A 31 1.95 36.65 -12.99
CA ASN A 31 1.48 37.68 -13.86
C ASN A 31 2.31 37.72 -15.12
N SER A 32 1.68 37.82 -16.29
CA SER A 32 2.05 38.83 -17.28
C SER A 32 1.10 38.83 -18.49
N GLU A 33 0.89 39.99 -18.95
CA GLU A 33 -0.04 40.62 -19.85
C GLU A 33 -0.18 40.10 -21.29
N THR A 34 -1.41 40.28 -21.79
CA THR A 34 -1.85 40.82 -23.11
C THR A 34 -1.64 39.97 -24.37
N ASP A 35 -2.67 39.53 -25.08
CA ASP A 35 -3.45 40.25 -26.10
C ASP A 35 -4.53 39.39 -26.83
N LYS A 36 -5.71 40.01 -27.00
CA LYS A 36 -6.77 39.87 -28.01
C LYS A 36 -7.34 38.55 -28.52
N SER A 37 -8.60 38.42 -28.14
CA SER A 37 -9.82 38.22 -28.94
C SER A 37 -9.92 37.07 -29.97
N THR A 38 -10.84 36.15 -29.68
CA THR A 38 -11.91 35.75 -30.60
C THR A 38 -13.06 35.12 -29.79
N GLU A 39 -14.23 35.69 -29.85
CA GLU A 39 -15.47 35.15 -29.28
C GLU A 39 -15.80 33.81 -29.93
N THR A 40 -15.93 32.77 -29.11
CA THR A 40 -16.66 31.56 -29.48
C THR A 40 -17.53 31.20 -28.29
N THR A 41 -18.82 31.29 -28.50
CA THR A 41 -19.89 30.95 -27.56
C THR A 41 -19.69 29.55 -26.99
N PRO A 42 -19.67 29.37 -25.66
CA PRO A 42 -19.65 28.02 -25.09
C PRO A 42 -21.04 27.42 -25.21
N SER A 43 -21.15 26.29 -25.88
CA SER A 43 -22.29 25.39 -25.78
C SER A 43 -22.35 24.89 -24.34
N GLU A 44 -23.43 25.22 -23.64
CA GLU A 44 -23.74 24.64 -22.33
C GLU A 44 -23.92 23.12 -22.48
N THR A 45 -22.88 22.37 -22.17
CA THR A 45 -23.03 20.96 -21.90
C THR A 45 -23.50 20.83 -20.45
N THR A 46 -24.80 20.66 -20.28
CA THR A 46 -25.40 20.28 -19.01
C THR A 46 -24.86 18.89 -18.67
N SER A 47 -23.78 18.84 -17.89
CA SER A 47 -23.38 17.62 -17.18
C SER A 47 -24.46 17.39 -16.13
N THR A 48 -25.30 16.41 -16.37
CA THR A 48 -26.13 15.82 -15.31
C THR A 48 -25.16 15.14 -14.35
N GLU A 49 -24.82 15.81 -13.26
CA GLU A 49 -24.21 15.13 -12.11
C GLU A 49 -25.23 14.09 -11.66
N THR A 50 -24.97 12.86 -11.98
CA THR A 50 -25.62 11.74 -11.33
C THR A 50 -25.10 11.81 -9.90
N GLU A 51 -25.95 12.12 -8.92
CA GLU A 51 -25.61 11.97 -7.51
C GLU A 51 -25.16 10.52 -7.33
N GLU A 52 -23.89 10.34 -7.04
CA GLU A 52 -23.32 9.04 -6.70
C GLU A 52 -23.95 8.64 -5.37
N VAL A 53 -24.89 7.70 -5.43
CA VAL A 53 -25.57 7.22 -4.22
C VAL A 53 -24.54 6.42 -3.46
N ASP A 54 -24.14 6.90 -2.29
CA ASP A 54 -23.29 6.18 -1.36
C ASP A 54 -23.97 4.84 -0.99
N PRO A 55 -23.39 3.69 -1.37
CA PRO A 55 -24.00 2.39 -1.12
C PRO A 55 -24.13 2.07 0.37
N PHE A 56 -23.42 2.79 1.24
CA PHE A 56 -23.38 2.58 2.68
C PHE A 56 -24.32 3.50 3.47
N ALA A 57 -24.91 4.55 2.86
CA ALA A 57 -25.69 5.58 3.54
C ALA A 57 -26.92 5.05 4.31
N ASN A 58 -27.37 3.82 4.05
CA ASN A 58 -28.54 3.21 4.71
C ASN A 58 -28.16 2.16 5.78
N PHE A 59 -26.87 2.00 6.08
CA PHE A 59 -26.44 1.05 7.11
C PHE A 59 -26.31 1.74 8.46
N ASP A 60 -26.88 1.10 9.47
CA ASP A 60 -26.80 1.56 10.86
C ASP A 60 -26.56 0.34 11.75
N TYR A 61 -25.37 0.27 12.37
CA TYR A 61 -24.97 -0.81 13.25
C TYR A 61 -25.26 -0.51 14.72
N ASN A 62 -25.98 0.58 15.02
CA ASN A 62 -26.45 0.94 16.36
C ASN A 62 -25.31 1.02 17.41
N GLY A 63 -24.16 1.52 17.02
CA GLY A 63 -23.00 1.65 17.90
C GLY A 63 -22.36 0.33 18.30
N GLN A 64 -22.59 -0.76 17.56
CA GLN A 64 -21.92 -2.04 17.80
C GLN A 64 -20.43 -1.92 17.58
N SER A 65 -19.63 -2.62 18.40
CA SER A 65 -18.20 -2.69 18.19
C SER A 65 -17.86 -3.61 17.03
N PHE A 66 -16.95 -3.14 16.17
CA PHE A 66 -16.25 -3.94 15.18
C PHE A 66 -14.80 -4.10 15.64
N ARG A 67 -14.44 -5.34 15.97
CA ARG A 67 -13.20 -5.66 16.69
C ARG A 67 -12.12 -6.06 15.71
N ILE A 68 -11.00 -5.34 15.77
CA ILE A 68 -9.87 -5.48 14.87
C ILE A 68 -8.66 -5.93 15.68
N TYR A 69 -8.06 -7.05 15.28
CA TYR A 69 -6.82 -7.53 15.86
C TYR A 69 -5.64 -7.15 14.99
N THR A 70 -4.61 -6.58 15.59
CA THR A 70 -3.37 -6.19 14.90
C THR A 70 -2.16 -6.44 15.79
N SER A 71 -1.02 -6.76 15.18
CA SER A 71 0.23 -6.86 15.92
C SER A 71 0.77 -5.47 16.25
N THR A 72 1.35 -5.33 17.44
CA THR A 72 2.19 -4.18 17.73
C THR A 72 3.52 -4.35 17.04
N ASN A 73 4.04 -3.25 16.56
CA ASN A 73 5.45 -3.15 16.26
C ASN A 73 6.24 -2.89 17.51
N ASP A 74 7.17 -3.76 17.77
CA ASP A 74 8.34 -3.35 18.49
C ASP A 74 9.02 -2.25 17.66
N ALA A 75 9.18 -1.08 18.23
CA ALA A 75 9.86 0.06 17.58
C ALA A 75 11.31 -0.27 17.15
N SER A 76 11.85 -1.39 17.60
CA SER A 76 13.15 -1.94 17.19
C SER A 76 13.08 -2.74 15.89
N ASP A 77 11.89 -3.16 15.45
CA ASP A 77 11.70 -3.94 14.23
C ASP A 77 11.03 -3.07 13.16
N SER A 78 11.86 -2.45 12.34
CA SER A 78 11.47 -1.41 11.38
C SER A 78 10.60 -1.91 10.21
N LEU A 79 10.27 -3.20 10.16
CA LEU A 79 9.61 -3.82 9.02
C LEU A 79 8.11 -3.98 9.18
N THR A 80 7.60 -3.78 10.36
CA THR A 80 6.20 -4.05 10.65
C THR A 80 5.36 -2.78 10.78
N SER A 81 4.06 -2.88 10.51
CA SER A 81 3.14 -1.75 10.59
C SER A 81 3.11 -1.16 11.97
N SER A 82 3.18 0.14 12.03
CA SER A 82 2.86 0.81 13.27
C SER A 82 1.33 0.80 13.44
N ASN A 83 0.84 0.33 14.57
CA ASN A 83 -0.57 0.40 14.95
C ASN A 83 -1.16 1.79 14.77
N PHE A 84 -0.31 2.76 14.89
CA PHE A 84 -0.62 4.16 14.74
C PHE A 84 -1.20 4.51 13.36
N LEU A 85 -0.79 3.78 12.32
CA LEU A 85 -1.28 3.98 10.95
C LEU A 85 -2.59 3.23 10.68
N ILE A 86 -2.96 2.25 11.51
CA ILE A 86 -4.20 1.49 11.40
C ILE A 86 -5.25 2.06 12.35
N GLU A 87 -4.94 2.13 13.63
CA GLU A 87 -5.80 2.68 14.67
C GLU A 87 -5.87 4.21 14.61
N GLY A 88 -4.73 4.85 14.37
CA GLY A 88 -4.60 6.30 14.42
C GLY A 88 -4.55 6.85 15.85
N PRO A 89 -4.34 8.15 16.00
CA PRO A 89 -4.37 8.81 17.30
C PRO A 89 -5.81 9.03 17.78
N GLU A 90 -5.98 9.33 19.08
CA GLU A 90 -7.28 9.69 19.67
C GLU A 90 -7.77 11.08 19.25
N GLU A 91 -6.87 11.95 18.78
CA GLU A 91 -7.17 13.32 18.33
C GLU A 91 -6.18 13.76 17.24
N LEU A 92 -6.50 14.82 16.53
CA LEU A 92 -5.62 15.38 15.50
C LEU A 92 -4.30 15.86 16.11
N THR A 93 -3.20 15.47 15.50
CA THR A 93 -1.82 15.72 15.95
C THR A 93 -1.12 16.82 15.15
N GLY A 94 -1.61 17.13 13.95
CA GLY A 94 -0.95 17.98 12.97
C GLY A 94 0.07 17.22 12.09
N GLU A 95 0.18 15.91 12.25
CA GLU A 95 1.00 15.05 11.41
C GLU A 95 0.10 14.36 10.37
N ALA A 96 0.39 14.58 9.08
CA ALA A 96 -0.54 14.29 7.99
C ALA A 96 -0.99 12.81 7.91
N ALA A 97 -0.08 11.85 8.11
CA ALA A 97 -0.43 10.43 8.00
C ALA A 97 -1.27 9.96 9.20
N SER A 98 -0.95 10.48 10.37
CA SER A 98 -1.67 10.19 11.62
C SER A 98 -3.07 10.77 11.59
N ASP A 99 -3.17 12.02 11.17
CA ASP A 99 -4.45 12.73 11.08
C ASP A 99 -5.36 12.07 10.02
N ALA A 100 -4.80 11.62 8.90
CA ALA A 100 -5.55 10.87 7.89
C ALA A 100 -6.09 9.54 8.44
N ALA A 101 -5.33 8.83 9.28
CA ALA A 101 -5.80 7.61 9.91
C ALA A 101 -6.95 7.89 10.91
N TYR A 102 -6.84 8.95 11.69
CA TYR A 102 -7.89 9.41 12.58
C TYR A 102 -9.17 9.79 11.81
N GLU A 103 -9.05 10.63 10.79
CA GLU A 103 -10.18 11.08 9.98
C GLU A 103 -10.86 9.91 9.27
N ARG A 104 -10.10 8.98 8.69
CA ARG A 104 -10.62 7.77 8.05
C ARG A 104 -11.47 6.94 9.03
N ASN A 105 -10.92 6.66 10.21
CA ASN A 105 -11.61 5.82 11.20
C ASN A 105 -12.86 6.51 11.74
N THR A 106 -12.77 7.80 12.06
CA THR A 106 -13.91 8.60 12.52
C THR A 106 -15.03 8.64 11.48
N TYR A 107 -14.67 8.82 10.21
CA TYR A 107 -15.67 8.83 9.14
C TYR A 107 -16.40 7.47 9.03
N VAL A 108 -15.70 6.35 9.12
CA VAL A 108 -16.32 5.02 9.07
C VAL A 108 -17.25 4.79 10.28
N GLU A 109 -16.82 5.21 11.48
CA GLU A 109 -17.64 5.12 12.67
C GLU A 109 -18.93 5.93 12.55
N GLU A 110 -18.85 7.14 12.01
CA GLU A 110 -20.02 8.00 11.81
C GLU A 110 -20.92 7.48 10.69
N LEU A 111 -20.35 7.09 9.54
CA LEU A 111 -21.11 6.62 8.38
C LEU A 111 -21.95 5.37 8.69
N LEU A 112 -21.36 4.43 9.41
CA LEU A 112 -21.99 3.13 9.70
C LEU A 112 -22.60 3.06 11.09
N ASN A 113 -22.49 4.10 11.93
CA ASN A 113 -22.82 4.07 13.34
C ASN A 113 -22.24 2.80 14.02
N VAL A 114 -20.94 2.60 13.86
CA VAL A 114 -20.16 1.48 14.42
C VAL A 114 -19.06 2.05 15.30
N LYS A 115 -18.55 1.27 16.24
CA LYS A 115 -17.34 1.60 16.99
C LYS A 115 -16.20 0.68 16.57
N LEU A 116 -15.10 1.23 16.07
CA LEU A 116 -13.89 0.46 15.79
C LEU A 116 -13.14 0.20 17.09
N ALA A 117 -12.91 -1.06 17.40
CA ALA A 117 -12.24 -1.49 18.63
C ALA A 117 -10.97 -2.25 18.26
N PHE A 118 -9.83 -1.60 18.43
CA PHE A 118 -8.53 -2.18 18.10
C PHE A 118 -7.95 -2.93 19.30
N THR A 119 -7.48 -4.13 19.05
CA THR A 119 -6.70 -4.93 20.00
C THR A 119 -5.33 -5.16 19.42
N GLN A 120 -4.33 -4.66 20.11
CA GLN A 120 -2.94 -4.81 19.74
C GLN A 120 -2.30 -5.93 20.57
N CYS A 121 -1.58 -6.84 19.92
CA CYS A 121 -0.75 -7.81 20.64
C CYS A 121 0.72 -7.42 20.58
N ASP A 122 1.47 -7.71 21.64
CA ASP A 122 2.93 -7.47 21.73
C ASP A 122 3.75 -8.55 21.04
N LEU A 123 3.17 -9.26 20.08
CA LEU A 123 3.84 -10.32 19.37
C LEU A 123 4.45 -9.80 18.08
N LYS A 124 5.59 -10.36 17.72
CA LYS A 124 6.17 -10.14 16.39
C LYS A 124 5.29 -10.75 15.31
N TYR A 125 5.42 -10.24 14.09
CA TYR A 125 4.64 -10.64 12.92
C TYR A 125 4.61 -12.17 12.69
N ASP A 126 5.71 -12.87 12.95
CA ASP A 126 5.84 -14.33 12.81
C ASP A 126 5.19 -15.13 13.93
N ALA A 127 5.02 -14.54 15.10
CA ALA A 127 4.37 -15.17 16.25
C ALA A 127 2.84 -15.00 16.26
N VAL A 128 2.33 -13.96 15.60
CA VAL A 128 0.90 -13.65 15.52
C VAL A 128 0.08 -14.80 14.95
N GLN A 129 0.60 -15.54 13.98
CA GLN A 129 -0.11 -16.70 13.40
C GLN A 129 -0.51 -17.75 14.45
N ASN A 130 0.33 -18.00 15.45
CA ASN A 130 0.01 -18.99 16.51
C ASN A 130 -1.05 -18.46 17.47
N ASP A 131 -1.04 -17.18 17.74
CA ASP A 131 -2.03 -16.53 18.57
C ASP A 131 -3.38 -16.54 17.89
N VAL A 132 -3.46 -16.09 16.65
CA VAL A 132 -4.69 -16.12 15.82
C VAL A 132 -5.23 -17.56 15.67
N ARG A 133 -4.35 -18.53 15.40
CA ARG A 133 -4.75 -19.94 15.34
C ARG A 133 -5.40 -20.40 16.64
N THR A 134 -4.84 -20.01 17.78
CA THR A 134 -5.35 -20.36 19.09
C THR A 134 -6.76 -19.81 19.31
N TYR A 135 -7.00 -18.55 18.96
CA TYR A 135 -8.35 -17.94 19.04
C TYR A 135 -9.36 -18.68 18.17
N ILE A 136 -9.01 -18.93 16.91
CA ILE A 136 -9.93 -19.59 15.97
C ILE A 136 -10.23 -21.02 16.41
N MET A 137 -9.21 -21.78 16.80
CA MET A 137 -9.37 -23.17 17.28
C MET A 137 -10.15 -23.28 18.60
N ALA A 138 -10.08 -22.25 19.44
CA ALA A 138 -10.89 -22.16 20.65
C ALA A 138 -12.37 -21.82 20.36
N GLY A 139 -12.72 -21.55 19.11
CA GLY A 139 -14.07 -21.10 18.75
C GLY A 139 -14.36 -19.70 19.27
N SER A 140 -13.33 -18.90 19.49
CA SER A 140 -13.48 -17.51 19.94
C SER A 140 -14.17 -16.68 18.85
N ASP A 141 -15.02 -15.74 19.28
CA ASP A 141 -15.72 -14.76 18.46
C ASP A 141 -15.24 -13.35 18.85
N ASP A 142 -13.92 -13.21 19.08
CA ASP A 142 -13.38 -11.97 19.67
C ASP A 142 -13.03 -10.92 18.62
N TYR A 143 -12.81 -11.32 17.36
CA TYR A 143 -12.38 -10.41 16.30
C TYR A 143 -13.14 -10.65 15.00
N GLU A 144 -13.51 -9.57 14.32
CA GLU A 144 -14.10 -9.57 12.98
C GLU A 144 -13.05 -9.43 11.89
N LEU A 145 -11.93 -8.72 12.18
CA LEU A 145 -10.86 -8.45 11.23
C LEU A 145 -9.51 -8.66 11.87
N ILE A 146 -8.60 -9.28 11.13
CA ILE A 146 -7.20 -9.44 11.49
C ILE A 146 -6.35 -8.70 10.47
N ILE A 147 -5.55 -7.75 10.95
CA ILE A 147 -4.62 -6.98 10.12
C ILE A 147 -3.21 -7.30 10.61
N ASN A 148 -2.44 -7.99 9.78
CA ASN A 148 -1.06 -8.36 10.09
C ASN A 148 -0.26 -8.58 8.81
N ASP A 149 1.02 -8.84 8.99
CA ASP A 149 1.93 -9.21 7.92
C ASP A 149 1.43 -10.45 7.16
N LEU A 150 1.52 -10.38 5.83
CA LEU A 150 1.09 -11.45 4.94
C LEU A 150 1.82 -12.77 5.23
N TYR A 151 3.10 -12.70 5.52
CA TYR A 151 3.91 -13.87 5.85
C TYR A 151 3.34 -14.65 7.05
N GLY A 152 2.91 -13.93 8.09
CA GLY A 152 2.29 -14.53 9.27
C GLY A 152 0.91 -15.13 9.01
N LEU A 153 0.13 -14.56 8.08
CA LEU A 153 -1.26 -14.98 7.83
C LEU A 153 -1.39 -16.06 6.76
N THR A 154 -0.43 -16.20 5.85
CA THR A 154 -0.52 -17.16 4.72
C THR A 154 -0.74 -18.60 5.19
N ALA A 155 -0.05 -19.04 6.24
CA ALA A 155 -0.22 -20.39 6.76
C ALA A 155 -1.65 -20.66 7.26
N LEU A 156 -2.29 -19.66 7.87
CA LEU A 156 -3.66 -19.76 8.38
C LEU A 156 -4.69 -19.84 7.25
N THR A 157 -4.40 -19.18 6.12
CA THR A 157 -5.20 -19.30 4.90
C THR A 157 -5.19 -20.74 4.39
N LEU A 158 -4.01 -21.37 4.33
CA LEU A 158 -3.86 -22.78 3.96
C LEU A 158 -4.59 -23.75 4.87
N GLU A 159 -4.71 -23.39 6.13
CA GLU A 159 -5.45 -24.15 7.14
C GLU A 159 -6.97 -23.94 7.07
N GLY A 160 -7.44 -23.07 6.15
CA GLY A 160 -8.87 -22.78 5.97
C GLY A 160 -9.48 -21.97 7.10
N MET A 161 -8.68 -21.13 7.77
CA MET A 161 -9.10 -20.38 8.95
C MET A 161 -9.78 -19.05 8.63
N PHE A 162 -9.73 -18.60 7.38
CA PHE A 162 -10.33 -17.34 6.96
C PHE A 162 -11.49 -17.54 5.99
N TYR A 163 -12.41 -16.60 5.98
CA TYR A 163 -13.49 -16.53 4.99
C TYR A 163 -12.97 -15.92 3.68
N SER A 164 -13.46 -16.42 2.56
CA SER A 164 -13.19 -15.79 1.26
C SER A 164 -13.87 -14.43 1.16
N ALA A 165 -13.16 -13.45 0.66
CA ALA A 165 -13.70 -12.14 0.35
C ALA A 165 -14.53 -12.14 -0.95
N ASP A 166 -14.33 -13.13 -1.84
CA ASP A 166 -15.07 -13.25 -3.11
C ASP A 166 -16.57 -13.47 -2.88
N ASP A 167 -16.97 -14.02 -1.73
CA ASP A 167 -18.36 -14.14 -1.33
C ASP A 167 -18.99 -12.81 -0.83
N GLY A 168 -18.21 -11.74 -0.76
CA GLY A 168 -18.63 -10.44 -0.23
C GLY A 168 -19.35 -9.59 -1.27
N GLU A 169 -20.63 -9.27 -1.06
CA GLU A 169 -21.46 -8.47 -1.96
C GLU A 169 -20.90 -7.06 -2.24
N TYR A 170 -20.11 -6.52 -1.30
CA TYR A 170 -19.61 -5.15 -1.37
C TYR A 170 -18.12 -5.03 -1.72
N PHE A 171 -17.45 -6.15 -2.03
CA PHE A 171 -16.07 -6.13 -2.49
C PHE A 171 -16.02 -6.02 -4.01
N ASP A 172 -15.64 -4.85 -4.51
CA ASP A 172 -15.32 -4.64 -5.91
C ASP A 172 -13.79 -4.53 -6.07
N PHE A 173 -13.14 -5.65 -6.32
CA PHE A 173 -11.69 -5.72 -6.49
C PHE A 173 -11.17 -5.08 -7.80
N THR A 174 -12.05 -4.53 -8.62
CA THR A 174 -11.67 -3.76 -9.81
C THR A 174 -11.34 -2.30 -9.49
N GLN A 175 -11.68 -1.84 -8.30
CA GLN A 175 -11.43 -0.48 -7.86
C GLN A 175 -9.91 -0.21 -7.71
N PRO A 176 -9.45 1.01 -8.05
CA PRO A 176 -8.03 1.33 -8.10
C PRO A 176 -7.31 1.35 -6.74
N TYR A 177 -8.05 1.43 -5.64
CA TYR A 177 -7.47 1.36 -4.29
C TYR A 177 -7.08 -0.06 -3.86
N TRP A 178 -7.52 -1.09 -4.58
CA TRP A 178 -7.02 -2.44 -4.40
C TRP A 178 -5.71 -2.65 -5.17
N PHE A 179 -4.76 -3.32 -4.57
CA PHE A 179 -3.55 -3.74 -5.27
C PHE A 179 -3.82 -5.01 -6.10
N GLY A 180 -4.67 -4.87 -7.12
CA GLY A 180 -5.29 -5.99 -7.83
C GLY A 180 -4.30 -7.01 -8.42
N ASN A 181 -3.16 -6.59 -8.97
CA ASN A 181 -2.15 -7.52 -9.46
C ASN A 181 -1.49 -8.28 -8.31
N PHE A 182 -1.13 -7.59 -7.23
CA PHE A 182 -0.59 -8.23 -6.04
C PHE A 182 -1.57 -9.23 -5.42
N MET A 183 -2.86 -8.86 -5.32
CA MET A 183 -3.89 -9.76 -4.79
C MET A 183 -4.08 -11.01 -5.65
N LYS A 184 -3.98 -10.91 -6.99
CA LYS A 184 -3.99 -12.07 -7.88
C LYS A 184 -2.80 -13.00 -7.64
N ASP A 185 -1.62 -12.43 -7.41
CA ASP A 185 -0.40 -13.20 -7.19
C ASP A 185 -0.44 -13.97 -5.86
N ILE A 186 -1.04 -13.37 -4.82
CA ILE A 186 -1.17 -14.00 -3.49
C ILE A 186 -2.42 -14.88 -3.35
N ALA A 187 -3.34 -14.84 -4.29
CA ALA A 187 -4.52 -15.71 -4.28
C ALA A 187 -4.10 -17.19 -4.38
N PHE A 188 -4.78 -18.04 -3.63
CA PHE A 188 -4.52 -19.47 -3.64
C PHE A 188 -4.83 -20.09 -5.00
N ARG A 189 -5.97 -19.71 -5.52
CA ARG A 189 -6.46 -20.02 -6.83
C ARG A 189 -7.13 -18.75 -7.37
N GLU A 190 -7.23 -18.61 -8.67
CA GLU A 190 -7.99 -17.53 -9.26
C GLU A 190 -9.43 -17.54 -8.73
N GLY A 191 -9.84 -16.44 -8.11
CA GLY A 191 -11.13 -16.29 -7.45
C GLY A 191 -11.21 -16.76 -5.99
N ASP A 192 -10.08 -17.09 -5.35
CA ASP A 192 -10.01 -17.45 -3.93
C ASP A 192 -9.27 -16.37 -3.12
N THR A 193 -9.93 -15.27 -2.86
CA THR A 193 -9.35 -14.11 -2.14
C THR A 193 -9.60 -14.21 -0.63
N PHE A 194 -8.63 -14.73 0.10
CA PHE A 194 -8.68 -14.82 1.57
C PHE A 194 -7.93 -13.69 2.26
N MET A 195 -6.98 -13.09 1.57
CA MET A 195 -6.18 -11.98 2.06
C MET A 195 -6.33 -10.80 1.11
N MET A 196 -6.40 -9.61 1.68
CA MET A 196 -6.63 -8.39 0.92
C MET A 196 -5.52 -7.39 1.17
N ALA A 197 -5.14 -6.68 0.12
CA ALA A 197 -4.19 -5.60 0.18
C ALA A 197 -4.73 -4.37 -0.58
N SER A 198 -4.64 -3.22 0.06
CA SER A 198 -5.13 -1.96 -0.53
C SER A 198 -4.34 -0.77 0.03
N ASP A 199 -4.62 0.40 -0.49
CA ASP A 199 -4.06 1.66 0.01
C ASP A 199 -4.56 2.07 1.41
N PHE A 200 -5.49 1.31 1.99
CA PHE A 200 -5.88 1.42 3.40
C PHE A 200 -4.68 1.30 4.35
N ILE A 201 -3.70 0.45 4.01
CA ILE A 201 -2.52 0.22 4.82
C ILE A 201 -1.31 0.90 4.17
N ILE A 202 -0.85 2.00 4.75
CA ILE A 202 0.30 2.76 4.25
C ILE A 202 1.61 1.95 4.28
N ASP A 203 1.69 0.90 5.07
CA ASP A 203 2.88 0.06 5.18
C ASP A 203 3.24 -0.63 3.87
N THR A 204 2.29 -0.91 3.00
CA THR A 204 2.58 -1.42 1.65
C THR A 204 3.46 -0.45 0.87
N LEU A 205 3.27 0.86 1.04
CA LEU A 205 4.14 1.88 0.45
C LEU A 205 5.46 2.02 1.21
N ARG A 206 5.45 1.91 2.55
CA ARG A 206 6.65 1.99 3.38
C ARG A 206 7.64 0.85 3.11
N THR A 207 7.12 -0.32 2.79
CA THR A 207 7.92 -1.52 2.50
C THR A 207 8.22 -1.69 1.01
N ALA A 208 7.77 -0.78 0.17
CA ALA A 208 8.06 -0.80 -1.25
C ALA A 208 9.57 -0.72 -1.51
N HIS A 209 10.06 -1.61 -2.37
CA HIS A 209 11.45 -1.57 -2.78
C HIS A 209 11.68 -0.39 -3.72
N CYS A 210 12.72 0.38 -3.45
CA CYS A 210 13.09 1.52 -4.26
C CYS A 210 14.60 1.61 -4.46
N LEU A 211 15.00 2.27 -5.52
CA LEU A 211 16.39 2.67 -5.74
C LEU A 211 16.56 4.11 -5.25
N VAL A 212 17.52 4.30 -4.38
CA VAL A 212 17.95 5.64 -3.96
C VAL A 212 19.31 5.95 -4.56
N TYR A 213 19.56 7.21 -4.89
CA TYR A 213 20.84 7.62 -5.44
C TYR A 213 21.38 8.88 -4.77
N ASN A 214 22.69 9.02 -4.78
CA ASN A 214 23.36 10.23 -4.33
C ASN A 214 23.30 11.28 -5.44
N LYS A 215 22.40 12.25 -5.30
CA LYS A 215 22.15 13.28 -6.30
C LYS A 215 23.37 14.17 -6.57
N ASP A 216 24.14 14.49 -5.53
CA ASP A 216 25.35 15.32 -5.67
C ASP A 216 26.43 14.56 -6.45
N LEU A 217 26.62 13.28 -6.16
CA LEU A 217 27.55 12.44 -6.90
C LEU A 217 27.12 12.31 -8.36
N TYR A 218 25.84 12.08 -8.61
CA TYR A 218 25.29 12.00 -9.97
C TYR A 218 25.51 13.31 -10.74
N THR A 219 25.22 14.45 -10.12
CA THR A 219 25.44 15.78 -10.71
C THR A 219 26.92 16.01 -11.06
N ASN A 220 27.82 15.60 -10.16
CA ASN A 220 29.27 15.75 -10.41
C ASN A 220 29.77 14.89 -11.56
N LEU A 221 29.16 13.73 -11.81
CA LEU A 221 29.60 12.80 -12.86
C LEU A 221 28.92 13.06 -14.20
N TYR A 222 27.62 13.44 -14.17
CA TYR A 222 26.76 13.50 -15.36
C TYR A 222 26.21 14.89 -15.67
N GLY A 223 26.33 15.84 -14.74
CA GLY A 223 26.00 17.25 -14.95
C GLY A 223 24.63 17.68 -14.45
N ASP A 224 23.62 16.83 -14.51
CA ASP A 224 22.27 17.14 -14.03
C ASP A 224 21.75 16.06 -13.09
N GLY A 225 21.55 16.44 -11.83
CA GLY A 225 21.04 15.52 -10.80
C GLY A 225 19.60 15.10 -10.98
N ASP A 226 18.81 15.80 -11.79
CA ASP A 226 17.41 15.49 -12.05
C ASP A 226 17.18 14.63 -13.31
N GLU A 227 18.18 14.51 -14.18
CA GLU A 227 18.12 13.70 -15.41
C GLU A 227 17.63 12.26 -15.16
N LEU A 228 17.99 11.68 -14.01
CA LEU A 228 17.59 10.30 -13.68
C LEU A 228 16.08 10.17 -13.56
N TYR A 229 15.39 11.18 -13.05
CA TYR A 229 13.92 11.19 -13.00
C TYR A 229 13.33 11.24 -14.40
N ASP A 230 13.91 12.02 -15.31
CA ASP A 230 13.43 12.11 -16.70
C ASP A 230 13.61 10.77 -17.43
N ILE A 231 14.74 10.08 -17.22
CA ILE A 231 14.99 8.75 -17.76
C ILE A 231 13.94 7.73 -17.26
N VAL A 232 13.58 7.77 -15.97
CA VAL A 232 12.55 6.89 -15.41
C VAL A 232 11.17 7.23 -15.96
N LEU A 233 10.80 8.50 -15.98
CA LEU A 233 9.47 8.96 -16.42
C LEU A 233 9.24 8.77 -17.92
N SER A 234 10.30 8.80 -18.74
CA SER A 234 10.22 8.49 -20.18
C SER A 234 10.11 7.00 -20.48
N GLY A 235 10.35 6.13 -19.49
CA GLY A 235 10.37 4.67 -19.67
C GLY A 235 11.71 4.13 -20.19
N ASP A 236 12.76 4.97 -20.23
CA ASP A 236 14.09 4.58 -20.70
C ASP A 236 14.96 3.96 -19.58
N TRP A 237 14.42 3.82 -18.37
CA TRP A 237 15.07 3.15 -17.26
C TRP A 237 15.07 1.63 -17.48
N THR A 238 16.17 1.11 -17.98
CA THR A 238 16.40 -0.31 -18.26
C THR A 238 17.58 -0.83 -17.45
N LEU A 239 17.75 -2.16 -17.37
CA LEU A 239 18.95 -2.76 -16.76
C LEU A 239 20.23 -2.35 -17.48
N ASP A 240 20.18 -2.19 -18.79
CA ASP A 240 21.34 -1.71 -19.57
C ASP A 240 21.69 -0.27 -19.18
N LYS A 241 20.67 0.59 -19.07
CA LYS A 241 20.87 1.98 -18.65
C LYS A 241 21.38 2.08 -17.21
N MET A 242 20.84 1.29 -16.30
CA MET A 242 21.34 1.18 -14.94
C MET A 242 22.80 0.73 -14.92
N THR A 243 23.14 -0.29 -15.70
CA THR A 243 24.50 -0.83 -15.79
C THR A 243 25.50 0.19 -16.34
N GLU A 244 25.10 0.96 -17.35
CA GLU A 244 25.89 2.07 -17.90
C GLU A 244 26.24 3.09 -16.81
N ILE A 245 25.21 3.57 -16.08
CA ILE A 245 25.37 4.57 -15.02
C ILE A 245 26.23 4.03 -13.87
N VAL A 246 25.94 2.82 -13.41
CA VAL A 246 26.68 2.17 -12.30
C VAL A 246 28.15 1.98 -12.63
N ASN A 247 28.46 1.53 -13.85
CA ASN A 247 29.84 1.36 -14.28
C ASN A 247 30.58 2.70 -14.48
N GLY A 248 29.87 3.72 -14.96
CA GLY A 248 30.42 5.07 -15.12
C GLY A 248 30.69 5.77 -13.78
N ALA A 249 30.01 5.35 -12.71
CA ALA A 249 30.18 5.94 -11.38
C ALA A 249 31.36 5.34 -10.57
N TYR A 250 31.98 4.26 -11.04
CA TYR A 250 33.14 3.69 -10.35
C TYR A 250 34.37 4.58 -10.44
N ILE A 251 35.01 4.85 -9.30
CA ILE A 251 36.27 5.60 -9.23
C ILE A 251 37.20 4.88 -8.24
N ASP A 252 38.37 4.47 -8.72
CA ASP A 252 39.48 4.00 -7.86
C ASP A 252 40.04 5.19 -7.06
N THR A 253 39.47 5.42 -5.89
CA THR A 253 39.77 6.61 -5.08
C THR A 253 41.08 6.47 -4.33
N ASN A 254 41.46 5.26 -3.97
CA ASN A 254 42.71 4.98 -3.25
C ASN A 254 43.90 4.65 -4.16
N GLY A 255 43.68 4.49 -5.49
CA GLY A 255 44.68 4.25 -6.50
C GLY A 255 45.39 2.89 -6.45
N ASN A 256 44.74 1.90 -5.80
CA ASN A 256 45.37 0.57 -5.63
C ASN A 256 45.05 -0.40 -6.78
N GLY A 257 44.18 -0.02 -7.72
CA GLY A 257 43.75 -0.83 -8.86
C GLY A 257 42.83 -2.00 -8.51
N GLN A 258 42.26 -2.05 -7.29
CA GLN A 258 41.33 -3.05 -6.84
C GLN A 258 40.01 -2.37 -6.49
N LYS A 259 38.88 -3.06 -6.75
CA LYS A 259 37.55 -2.59 -6.31
C LYS A 259 37.35 -2.98 -4.84
N ASP A 260 37.41 -1.99 -3.96
CA ASP A 260 37.25 -2.17 -2.52
C ASP A 260 36.46 -1.03 -1.86
N LEU A 261 36.30 -1.11 -0.52
CA LEU A 261 35.54 -0.12 0.25
C LEU A 261 36.20 1.28 0.30
N GLY A 262 37.44 1.44 -0.18
CA GLY A 262 38.10 2.73 -0.30
C GLY A 262 37.72 3.51 -1.57
N ASP A 263 36.93 2.90 -2.45
CA ASP A 263 36.54 3.44 -3.74
C ASP A 263 35.15 4.07 -3.75
N THR A 264 34.89 4.85 -4.79
CA THR A 264 33.52 5.21 -5.15
C THR A 264 32.89 4.03 -5.89
N ILE A 265 31.83 3.46 -5.34
CA ILE A 265 31.12 2.30 -5.89
C ILE A 265 29.81 2.78 -6.50
N GLY A 266 29.55 2.38 -7.75
CA GLY A 266 28.35 2.81 -8.47
C GLY A 266 27.04 2.20 -7.99
N PHE A 267 27.08 1.04 -7.30
CA PHE A 267 25.88 0.39 -6.78
C PHE A 267 26.18 -0.41 -5.52
N GLY A 268 25.30 -0.31 -4.54
CA GLY A 268 25.31 -1.10 -3.33
C GLY A 268 23.92 -1.66 -3.05
N ALA A 269 23.85 -2.86 -2.51
CA ALA A 269 22.62 -3.51 -2.12
C ALA A 269 22.77 -4.22 -0.76
N CYS A 270 21.67 -4.32 -0.02
CA CYS A 270 21.62 -5.12 1.20
C CYS A 270 21.68 -6.60 0.83
N GLN A 271 22.51 -7.37 1.54
CA GLN A 271 22.68 -8.78 1.25
C GLN A 271 21.59 -9.66 1.89
N ASP A 272 21.05 -9.25 3.03
CA ASP A 272 20.20 -10.11 3.87
C ASP A 272 18.77 -10.29 3.33
N TRP A 273 18.21 -9.28 2.67
CA TRP A 273 16.85 -9.31 2.12
C TRP A 273 16.84 -9.27 0.60
N GLY A 274 17.85 -9.81 0.01
CA GLY A 274 18.05 -10.11 -1.39
C GLY A 274 17.48 -9.11 -2.40
N PRO A 275 18.30 -8.25 -2.98
CA PRO A 275 17.89 -7.42 -4.11
C PRO A 275 17.43 -8.24 -5.32
N PHE A 276 17.67 -9.55 -5.30
CA PHE A 276 17.35 -10.45 -6.40
C PHE A 276 15.86 -10.56 -6.67
N ILE A 277 15.02 -10.65 -5.63
CA ILE A 277 13.57 -10.79 -5.81
C ILE A 277 12.98 -9.54 -6.49
N PRO A 278 13.16 -8.31 -5.97
CA PRO A 278 12.68 -7.12 -6.64
C PRO A 278 13.20 -6.95 -8.06
N PHE A 279 14.47 -7.23 -8.30
CA PHE A 279 15.04 -7.14 -9.65
C PHE A 279 14.44 -8.17 -10.61
N SER A 280 14.28 -9.42 -10.20
CA SER A 280 13.70 -10.44 -11.07
C SER A 280 12.23 -10.16 -11.35
N VAL A 281 11.44 -9.78 -10.36
CA VAL A 281 10.03 -9.40 -10.56
C VAL A 281 9.92 -8.17 -11.47
N SER A 282 10.77 -7.16 -11.28
CA SER A 282 10.79 -5.95 -12.13
C SER A 282 11.19 -6.23 -13.59
N THR A 283 11.82 -7.35 -13.87
CA THR A 283 12.16 -7.82 -15.22
C THR A 283 11.14 -8.80 -15.81
N GLY A 284 10.03 -9.01 -15.13
CA GLY A 284 8.96 -9.90 -15.58
C GLY A 284 9.23 -11.39 -15.34
N VAL A 285 10.16 -11.71 -14.44
CA VAL A 285 10.37 -13.10 -14.02
C VAL A 285 9.27 -13.49 -13.05
N GLU A 286 8.51 -14.49 -13.41
CA GLU A 286 7.52 -15.15 -12.55
C GLU A 286 8.18 -16.32 -11.83
N TYR A 287 8.08 -16.36 -10.50
CA TYR A 287 8.62 -17.45 -9.70
C TYR A 287 7.74 -18.69 -9.71
N PHE A 288 6.43 -18.48 -9.85
CA PHE A 288 5.43 -19.53 -9.88
C PHE A 288 4.50 -19.27 -11.07
N GLY A 289 4.27 -20.28 -11.86
CA GLY A 289 3.19 -20.29 -12.83
C GLY A 289 1.91 -20.83 -12.17
N ARG A 290 0.81 -20.80 -12.90
CA ARG A 290 -0.46 -21.44 -12.50
C ARG A 290 -0.82 -22.54 -13.49
N ASP A 291 -1.41 -23.61 -12.98
CA ASP A 291 -1.93 -24.68 -13.81
C ASP A 291 -3.28 -24.29 -14.46
N GLU A 292 -3.90 -25.23 -15.23
CA GLU A 292 -5.17 -24.99 -15.92
C GLU A 292 -6.35 -24.78 -14.94
N GLU A 293 -6.23 -25.23 -13.69
CA GLU A 293 -7.20 -25.04 -12.63
C GLU A 293 -6.93 -23.75 -11.82
N GLY A 294 -5.84 -23.02 -12.11
CA GLY A 294 -5.47 -21.77 -11.48
C GLY A 294 -4.66 -21.90 -10.18
N TYR A 295 -4.17 -23.11 -9.86
CA TYR A 295 -3.28 -23.33 -8.71
C TYR A 295 -1.82 -22.99 -9.04
N PRO A 296 -1.03 -22.46 -8.05
CA PRO A 296 0.38 -22.22 -8.22
C PRO A 296 1.19 -23.48 -8.52
#